data_a55abc3e81050ac0f1da6493b8f01b51
#
_entry.id   a55abc3e81050ac0f1da6493b8f01b51
#
_cell.length_a   1.000
_cell.length_b   1.000
_cell.length_c   1.000
_cell.angle_alpha   90.00
_cell.angle_beta   90.00
_cell.angle_gamma   90.00
#
_symmetry.space_group_name_H-M   'P 1'
#
loop_
_entity.id
_entity.type
_entity.pdbx_description
1 polymer ?
#
loop_
_entity_poly.entity_id
_entity_poly.type
_entity_poly.pdbx_seq_one_letter_code
_entity_poly.pdbx_strand_id
1 'polypeptide(L)'
;AVDKSMLARIGDAHLAMPEGFTVHPRVQPVLDKRREMAYEGKVDWAFAELLALGTLVAEGKLIRMSGQDTRRGTFTQRHSVIIDRRTGDEFTPLSLLAVNEDGTPTGGKFMVYDSPLSEFAAVGFEYGYSVGNPEAMVLWEAQFGDFLNGAQSVIDEFVSSGEAKWGQTSDVVLLLPHGHEGQGPDHTSGRIERFLQLCAEGSMTVAQPSTPANYFHLLRRHSLDGIHRPLIVFTPKSMLRNKAAVSDIKDFTEQKFRSVLEEPTYEL
;
A
#
# COMPACT_ATOMS: atom_id res chain seq x y z
N ALA A 1 9.25 -6.92 -14.62
CA ALA A 1 8.80 -8.16 -14.00
C ALA A 1 9.62 -8.38 -12.73
N VAL A 2 9.06 -9.02 -11.74
CA VAL A 2 9.73 -9.36 -10.48
C VAL A 2 9.99 -10.86 -10.46
N ASP A 3 11.16 -11.28 -10.01
CA ASP A 3 11.50 -12.69 -9.90
C ASP A 3 10.71 -13.38 -8.78
N LYS A 4 10.36 -14.65 -9.03
CA LYS A 4 9.69 -15.48 -8.00
C LYS A 4 10.53 -15.61 -6.73
N SER A 5 11.86 -15.65 -6.84
CA SER A 5 12.78 -15.68 -5.70
C SER A 5 12.64 -14.45 -4.80
N MET A 6 12.40 -13.28 -5.37
CA MET A 6 12.17 -12.06 -4.60
C MET A 6 10.86 -12.15 -3.80
N LEU A 7 9.79 -12.69 -4.39
CA LEU A 7 8.52 -12.89 -3.66
C LEU A 7 8.71 -13.87 -2.50
N ALA A 8 9.45 -14.97 -2.73
CA ALA A 8 9.79 -15.93 -1.69
C ALA A 8 10.60 -15.27 -0.55
N ARG A 9 11.61 -14.47 -0.90
CA ARG A 9 12.42 -13.72 0.06
C ARG A 9 11.57 -12.79 0.94
N ILE A 10 10.57 -12.12 0.38
CA ILE A 10 9.64 -11.29 1.15
C ILE A 10 8.80 -12.15 2.10
N GLY A 11 8.34 -13.31 1.64
CA GLY A 11 7.62 -14.28 2.48
C GLY A 11 8.47 -14.75 3.67
N ASP A 12 9.73 -15.11 3.42
CA ASP A 12 10.68 -15.56 4.46
C ASP A 12 11.00 -14.44 5.46
N ALA A 13 11.11 -13.19 5.01
CA ALA A 13 11.33 -12.03 5.89
C ALA A 13 10.26 -11.91 6.98
N HIS A 14 9.02 -12.33 6.71
CA HIS A 14 7.93 -12.29 7.67
C HIS A 14 8.08 -13.33 8.81
N LEU A 15 8.96 -14.30 8.66
CA LEU A 15 9.26 -15.31 9.68
C LEU A 15 10.67 -15.19 10.27
N ALA A 16 11.48 -14.25 9.78
CA ALA A 16 12.86 -14.03 10.22
C ALA A 16 12.94 -13.16 11.48
N MET A 17 12.16 -13.52 12.51
CA MET A 17 12.15 -12.81 13.78
C MET A 17 13.51 -12.89 14.48
N PRO A 18 13.92 -11.85 15.23
CA PRO A 18 15.09 -11.91 16.10
C PRO A 18 15.00 -13.05 17.11
N GLU A 19 16.16 -13.54 17.56
CA GLU A 19 16.22 -14.59 18.58
C GLU A 19 15.50 -14.13 19.86
N GLY A 20 14.66 -15.01 20.43
CA GLY A 20 13.87 -14.74 21.64
C GLY A 20 12.59 -13.93 21.40
N PHE A 21 12.33 -13.45 20.18
CA PHE A 21 11.13 -12.69 19.87
C PHE A 21 9.87 -13.54 19.95
N THR A 22 8.87 -13.09 20.67
CA THR A 22 7.62 -13.82 20.91
C THR A 22 6.45 -13.19 20.19
N VAL A 23 6.08 -13.75 19.03
CA VAL A 23 4.93 -13.29 18.23
C VAL A 23 3.61 -13.63 18.97
N HIS A 24 2.64 -12.73 18.86
CA HIS A 24 1.31 -13.00 19.40
C HIS A 24 0.64 -14.19 18.68
N PRO A 25 0.02 -15.16 19.40
CA PRO A 25 -0.54 -16.38 18.79
C PRO A 25 -1.58 -16.16 17.69
N ARG A 26 -2.29 -15.02 17.70
CA ARG A 26 -3.23 -14.65 16.63
C ARG A 26 -2.57 -14.05 15.41
N VAL A 27 -1.34 -13.56 15.51
CA VAL A 27 -0.58 -12.96 14.41
C VAL A 27 0.26 -14.04 13.70
N GLN A 28 0.82 -14.99 14.44
CA GLN A 28 1.65 -16.05 13.87
C GLN A 28 1.02 -16.74 12.64
N PRO A 29 -0.25 -17.17 12.65
CA PRO A 29 -0.86 -17.81 11.48
C PRO A 29 -0.94 -16.89 10.24
N VAL A 30 -1.02 -15.57 10.45
CA VAL A 30 -1.00 -14.59 9.34
C VAL A 30 0.37 -14.57 8.68
N LEU A 31 1.44 -14.60 9.47
CA LEU A 31 2.81 -14.60 8.97
C LEU A 31 3.16 -15.91 8.27
N ASP A 32 2.77 -17.04 8.84
CA ASP A 32 2.94 -18.38 8.26
C ASP A 32 2.26 -18.45 6.87
N LYS A 33 1.03 -17.94 6.80
CA LYS A 33 0.27 -17.89 5.54
C LYS A 33 0.93 -16.99 4.48
N ARG A 34 1.57 -15.90 4.86
CA ARG A 34 2.30 -15.04 3.91
C ARG A 34 3.45 -15.78 3.24
N ARG A 35 4.19 -16.54 4.02
CA ARG A 35 5.25 -17.40 3.46
C ARG A 35 4.66 -18.45 2.51
N GLU A 36 3.61 -19.15 2.91
CA GLU A 36 2.89 -20.10 2.06
C GLU A 36 2.45 -19.42 0.74
N MET A 37 1.77 -18.28 0.81
CA MET A 37 1.34 -17.53 -0.37
C MET A 37 2.49 -17.13 -1.30
N ALA A 38 3.66 -16.78 -0.74
CA ALA A 38 4.83 -16.39 -1.52
C ALA A 38 5.42 -17.56 -2.34
N TYR A 39 5.25 -18.79 -1.87
CA TYR A 39 5.77 -19.98 -2.53
C TYR A 39 4.75 -20.69 -3.41
N GLU A 40 3.50 -20.76 -2.96
CA GLU A 40 2.45 -21.59 -3.57
C GLU A 40 1.44 -20.81 -4.41
N GLY A 41 1.31 -19.50 -4.17
CA GLY A 41 0.35 -18.63 -4.84
C GLY A 41 -0.93 -18.41 -4.03
N LYS A 42 -2.00 -17.99 -4.70
CA LYS A 42 -3.25 -17.52 -4.07
C LYS A 42 -3.01 -16.37 -3.11
N VAL A 43 -2.19 -15.43 -3.57
CA VAL A 43 -1.82 -14.22 -2.83
C VAL A 43 -3.04 -13.35 -2.63
N ASP A 44 -3.34 -13.04 -1.38
CA ASP A 44 -4.44 -12.16 -1.01
C ASP A 44 -4.05 -10.67 -1.16
N TRP A 45 -5.06 -9.81 -0.98
CA TRP A 45 -4.91 -8.37 -1.16
C TRP A 45 -3.86 -7.75 -0.22
N ALA A 46 -3.90 -8.11 1.04
CA ALA A 46 -3.01 -7.55 2.06
C ALA A 46 -1.55 -7.91 1.80
N PHE A 47 -1.31 -9.15 1.42
CA PHE A 47 0.05 -9.58 1.11
C PHE A 47 0.55 -9.05 -0.23
N ALA A 48 -0.33 -8.87 -1.24
CA ALA A 48 0.03 -8.24 -2.50
C ALA A 48 0.57 -6.82 -2.31
N GLU A 49 -0.01 -6.04 -1.39
CA GLU A 49 0.52 -4.73 -1.02
C GLU A 49 1.93 -4.83 -0.45
N LEU A 50 2.15 -5.72 0.52
CA LEU A 50 3.46 -5.91 1.14
C LEU A 50 4.50 -6.47 0.16
N LEU A 51 4.08 -7.28 -0.81
CA LEU A 51 4.95 -7.72 -1.92
C LEU A 51 5.37 -6.53 -2.78
N ALA A 52 4.44 -5.61 -3.12
CA ALA A 52 4.78 -4.41 -3.88
C ALA A 52 5.78 -3.54 -3.12
N LEU A 53 5.49 -3.21 -1.87
CA LEU A 53 6.36 -2.38 -1.04
C LEU A 53 7.71 -3.05 -0.77
N GLY A 54 7.71 -4.35 -0.48
CA GLY A 54 8.93 -5.12 -0.22
C GLY A 54 9.85 -5.19 -1.43
N THR A 55 9.32 -5.41 -2.64
CA THR A 55 10.12 -5.40 -3.86
C THR A 55 10.76 -4.04 -4.11
N LEU A 56 10.03 -2.94 -3.87
CA LEU A 56 10.56 -1.58 -4.03
C LEU A 56 11.68 -1.28 -3.02
N VAL A 57 11.54 -1.72 -1.76
CA VAL A 57 12.61 -1.59 -0.75
C VAL A 57 13.85 -2.36 -1.19
N ALA A 58 13.69 -3.59 -1.68
CA ALA A 58 14.81 -4.38 -2.19
C ALA A 58 15.48 -3.75 -3.42
N GLU A 59 14.73 -2.97 -4.21
CA GLU A 59 15.21 -2.20 -5.36
C GLU A 59 15.78 -0.82 -4.99
N GLY A 60 15.94 -0.53 -3.71
CA GLY A 60 16.57 0.69 -3.21
C GLY A 60 15.64 1.88 -2.98
N LYS A 61 14.32 1.69 -3.07
CA LYS A 61 13.35 2.78 -2.83
C LYS A 61 13.13 3.04 -1.35
N LEU A 62 12.99 4.32 -0.99
CA LEU A 62 12.51 4.72 0.31
C LEU A 62 10.98 4.75 0.27
N ILE A 63 10.36 3.92 1.11
CA ILE A 63 8.91 3.85 1.28
C ILE A 63 8.54 4.47 2.63
N ARG A 64 7.69 5.48 2.59
CA ARG A 64 7.09 6.08 3.78
C ARG A 64 5.58 5.87 3.76
N MET A 65 5.04 5.26 4.80
CA MET A 65 3.62 5.01 4.94
C MET A 65 3.11 5.53 6.28
N SER A 66 1.98 6.22 6.28
CA SER A 66 1.33 6.68 7.50
C SER A 66 -0.20 6.61 7.39
N GLY A 67 -0.86 6.72 8.52
CA GLY A 67 -2.33 6.71 8.66
C GLY A 67 -2.73 6.23 10.05
N GLN A 68 -4.00 6.31 10.37
CA GLN A 68 -4.52 5.80 11.63
C GLN A 68 -4.51 4.26 11.59
N ASP A 69 -3.93 3.62 12.62
CA ASP A 69 -3.76 2.17 12.71
C ASP A 69 -3.00 1.55 11.52
N THR A 70 -2.25 2.31 10.74
CA THR A 70 -1.62 1.87 9.49
C THR A 70 -0.58 0.76 9.70
N ARG A 71 0.12 0.76 10.82
CA ARG A 71 1.13 -0.26 11.16
C ARG A 71 0.54 -1.67 11.19
N ARG A 72 -0.67 -1.80 11.70
CA ARG A 72 -1.45 -3.05 11.74
C ARG A 72 -2.44 -3.15 10.57
N GLY A 73 -2.93 -2.02 10.09
CA GLY A 73 -4.08 -1.86 9.21
C GLY A 73 -5.38 -1.75 10.02
N THR A 74 -6.28 -0.84 9.63
CA THR A 74 -7.60 -0.64 10.27
C THR A 74 -8.39 -1.96 10.37
N PHE A 75 -8.29 -2.80 9.33
CA PHE A 75 -8.98 -4.09 9.25
C PHE A 75 -8.12 -5.27 9.70
N THR A 76 -7.02 -5.03 10.43
CA THR A 76 -6.05 -6.05 10.87
C THR A 76 -5.44 -6.84 9.70
N GLN A 77 -5.30 -6.20 8.55
CA GLN A 77 -4.82 -6.86 7.33
C GLN A 77 -3.30 -6.74 7.15
N ARG A 78 -2.69 -5.61 7.55
CA ARG A 78 -1.30 -5.31 7.17
C ARG A 78 -0.26 -5.95 8.08
N HIS A 79 -0.32 -5.77 9.39
CA HIS A 79 0.70 -6.26 10.32
C HIS A 79 2.13 -6.06 9.78
N SER A 80 2.46 -4.84 9.36
CA SER A 80 3.80 -4.50 8.85
C SER A 80 4.82 -4.26 9.97
N VAL A 81 4.34 -4.01 11.18
CA VAL A 81 5.14 -4.00 12.41
C VAL A 81 4.59 -5.08 13.33
N ILE A 82 5.47 -5.97 13.76
CA ILE A 82 5.17 -7.03 14.72
C ILE A 82 5.73 -6.59 16.07
N ILE A 83 4.94 -6.77 17.12
CA ILE A 83 5.32 -6.38 18.47
C ILE A 83 5.59 -7.67 19.28
N ASP A 84 6.73 -7.73 19.93
CA ASP A 84 7.03 -8.79 20.88
C ASP A 84 6.04 -8.75 22.04
N ARG A 85 5.35 -9.85 22.25
CA ARG A 85 4.33 -9.96 23.28
C ARG A 85 4.89 -9.83 24.72
N ARG A 86 6.17 -10.10 24.94
CA ARG A 86 6.81 -10.14 26.25
C ARG A 86 7.58 -8.88 26.57
N THR A 87 8.28 -8.34 25.57
CA THR A 87 9.18 -7.19 25.76
C THR A 87 8.60 -5.87 25.25
N GLY A 88 7.68 -5.93 24.27
CA GLY A 88 7.17 -4.76 23.56
C GLY A 88 8.08 -4.29 22.42
N ASP A 89 9.16 -5.00 22.16
CA ASP A 89 10.07 -4.67 21.04
C ASP A 89 9.37 -4.80 19.70
N GLU A 90 9.79 -3.97 18.75
CA GLU A 90 9.19 -3.91 17.43
C GLU A 90 10.08 -4.59 16.38
N PHE A 91 9.45 -5.32 15.49
CA PHE A 91 10.09 -5.92 14.32
C PHE A 91 9.31 -5.57 13.05
N THR A 92 10.02 -5.08 12.05
CA THR A 92 9.46 -4.71 10.74
C THR A 92 10.04 -5.61 9.66
N PRO A 93 9.32 -6.65 9.20
CA PRO A 93 9.84 -7.63 8.25
C PRO A 93 10.45 -7.02 6.99
N LEU A 94 9.77 -6.02 6.39
CA LEU A 94 10.23 -5.39 5.15
C LEU A 94 11.55 -4.64 5.29
N SER A 95 11.97 -4.28 6.51
CA SER A 95 13.28 -3.64 6.74
C SER A 95 14.46 -4.57 6.44
N LEU A 96 14.25 -5.89 6.50
CA LEU A 96 15.27 -6.88 6.13
C LEU A 96 15.62 -6.86 4.63
N LEU A 97 14.74 -6.29 3.80
CA LEU A 97 14.93 -6.21 2.36
C LEU A 97 15.82 -5.02 1.95
N ALA A 98 16.15 -4.14 2.89
CA ALA A 98 17.09 -3.05 2.68
C ALA A 98 18.56 -3.52 2.56
N VAL A 99 18.82 -4.81 2.67
CA VAL A 99 20.13 -5.43 2.56
C VAL A 99 20.05 -6.55 1.52
N ASN A 100 21.02 -6.63 0.64
CA ASN A 100 21.16 -7.72 -0.34
C ASN A 100 21.55 -9.04 0.33
N GLU A 101 21.51 -10.15 -0.42
CA GLU A 101 21.91 -11.49 0.08
C GLU A 101 23.38 -11.56 0.50
N ASP A 102 24.24 -10.72 -0.11
CA ASP A 102 25.67 -10.60 0.23
C ASP A 102 25.93 -9.65 1.43
N GLY A 103 24.89 -9.10 2.05
CA GLY A 103 24.98 -8.19 3.17
C GLY A 103 25.18 -6.72 2.80
N THR A 104 25.25 -6.37 1.52
CA THR A 104 25.40 -4.97 1.10
C THR A 104 24.06 -4.22 1.18
N PRO A 105 24.05 -2.93 1.62
CA PRO A 105 22.83 -2.13 1.65
C PRO A 105 22.25 -1.91 0.23
N THR A 106 20.94 -2.03 0.07
CA THR A 106 20.26 -1.69 -1.19
C THR A 106 20.04 -0.19 -1.35
N GLY A 107 20.11 0.57 -0.26
CA GLY A 107 19.69 1.96 -0.19
C GLY A 107 18.21 2.15 0.11
N GLY A 108 17.43 1.08 0.02
CA GLY A 108 15.99 1.11 0.32
C GLY A 108 15.70 1.25 1.82
N LYS A 109 14.51 1.72 2.12
CA LYS A 109 14.04 1.86 3.50
C LYS A 109 12.53 1.74 3.57
N PHE A 110 12.02 1.03 4.57
CA PHE A 110 10.60 0.98 4.88
C PHE A 110 10.31 1.70 6.20
N MET A 111 9.50 2.73 6.15
CA MET A 111 9.07 3.51 7.31
C MET A 111 7.55 3.51 7.37
N VAL A 112 6.99 3.07 8.49
CA VAL A 112 5.54 3.02 8.70
C VAL A 112 5.18 3.56 10.07
N TYR A 113 4.18 4.46 10.11
CA TYR A 113 3.80 5.20 11.31
C TYR A 113 2.28 5.24 11.49
N ASP A 114 1.82 5.11 12.72
CA ASP A 114 0.46 5.50 13.06
C ASP A 114 0.42 7.02 13.19
N SER A 115 -0.45 7.67 12.42
CA SER A 115 -0.57 9.12 12.38
C SER A 115 -1.39 9.67 13.54
N PRO A 116 -1.27 10.97 13.88
CA PRO A 116 -2.24 11.67 14.71
C PRO A 116 -3.66 11.57 14.13
N LEU A 117 -4.65 11.75 14.99
CA LEU A 117 -6.07 11.77 14.63
C LEU A 117 -6.44 13.13 14.00
N SER A 118 -5.91 13.38 12.80
CA SER A 118 -6.19 14.59 12.03
C SER A 118 -5.84 14.33 10.57
N GLU A 119 -6.85 14.18 9.74
CA GLU A 119 -6.68 14.00 8.29
C GLU A 119 -6.00 15.20 7.67
N PHE A 120 -6.43 16.42 8.06
CA PHE A 120 -5.85 17.65 7.54
C PHE A 120 -4.33 17.74 7.77
N ALA A 121 -3.90 17.51 9.01
CA ALA A 121 -2.48 17.59 9.37
C ALA A 121 -1.68 16.45 8.73
N ALA A 122 -2.22 15.22 8.76
CA ALA A 122 -1.52 14.05 8.25
C ALA A 122 -1.36 14.10 6.72
N VAL A 123 -2.42 14.38 5.97
CA VAL A 123 -2.36 14.49 4.51
C VAL A 123 -1.48 15.66 4.09
N GLY A 124 -1.60 16.82 4.77
CA GLY A 124 -0.76 17.98 4.51
C GLY A 124 0.73 17.69 4.74
N PHE A 125 1.04 16.95 5.81
CA PHE A 125 2.41 16.53 6.10
C PHE A 125 2.96 15.58 5.03
N GLU A 126 2.21 14.54 4.67
CA GLU A 126 2.68 13.54 3.69
C GLU A 126 2.79 14.15 2.28
N TYR A 127 1.89 15.05 1.91
CA TYR A 127 2.06 15.85 0.68
C TYR A 127 3.38 16.63 0.72
N GLY A 128 3.62 17.41 1.79
CA GLY A 128 4.86 18.18 1.94
C GLY A 128 6.11 17.31 1.96
N TYR A 129 6.04 16.12 2.59
CA TYR A 129 7.13 15.16 2.57
C TYR A 129 7.46 14.67 1.16
N SER A 130 6.43 14.34 0.35
CA SER A 130 6.63 13.91 -1.04
C SER A 130 7.22 15.00 -1.93
N VAL A 131 6.83 16.26 -1.73
CA VAL A 131 7.43 17.41 -2.42
C VAL A 131 8.89 17.62 -2.02
N GLY A 132 9.19 17.49 -0.73
CA GLY A 132 10.56 17.67 -0.19
C GLY A 132 11.51 16.49 -0.47
N ASN A 133 10.95 15.31 -0.77
CA ASN A 133 11.73 14.12 -1.09
C ASN A 133 11.06 13.34 -2.26
N PRO A 134 11.27 13.80 -3.50
CA PRO A 134 10.62 13.22 -4.67
C PRO A 134 11.06 11.78 -5.01
N GLU A 135 12.16 11.31 -4.43
CA GLU A 135 12.62 9.92 -4.61
C GLU A 135 11.87 8.92 -3.71
N ALA A 136 11.18 9.42 -2.69
CA ALA A 136 10.42 8.59 -1.77
C ALA A 136 9.03 8.28 -2.31
N MET A 137 8.60 7.04 -2.21
CA MET A 137 7.19 6.70 -2.34
C MET A 137 6.48 6.97 -1.02
N VAL A 138 5.58 7.93 -1.02
CA VAL A 138 4.86 8.39 0.19
C VAL A 138 3.42 7.95 0.13
N LEU A 139 2.97 7.16 1.10
CA LEU A 139 1.59 6.66 1.18
C LEU A 139 0.91 7.17 2.46
N TRP A 140 -0.29 7.67 2.32
CA TRP A 140 -1.19 7.92 3.44
C TRP A 140 -2.44 7.07 3.30
N GLU A 141 -2.80 6.33 4.36
CA GLU A 141 -4.03 5.54 4.39
C GLU A 141 -5.06 6.18 5.30
N ALA A 142 -6.23 6.48 4.75
CA ALA A 142 -7.38 6.85 5.58
C ALA A 142 -7.83 5.65 6.41
N GLN A 143 -8.33 5.87 7.62
CA GLN A 143 -9.00 4.81 8.38
C GLN A 143 -10.25 4.31 7.63
N PHE A 144 -11.01 5.24 7.06
CA PHE A 144 -12.03 5.05 6.03
C PHE A 144 -11.92 6.21 5.04
N GLY A 145 -12.12 5.94 3.76
CA GLY A 145 -12.04 6.98 2.72
C GLY A 145 -12.98 8.16 2.95
N ASP A 146 -14.10 7.92 3.63
CA ASP A 146 -15.07 8.93 4.05
C ASP A 146 -14.43 10.08 4.83
N PHE A 147 -13.45 9.78 5.70
CA PHE A 147 -12.86 10.78 6.59
C PHE A 147 -11.89 11.73 5.90
N LEU A 148 -11.53 11.47 4.65
CA LEU A 148 -10.70 12.39 3.88
C LEU A 148 -11.36 13.76 3.67
N ASN A 149 -12.68 13.88 3.86
CA ASN A 149 -13.37 15.16 3.83
C ASN A 149 -12.78 16.17 4.85
N GLY A 150 -12.20 15.69 5.93
CA GLY A 150 -11.47 16.51 6.91
C GLY A 150 -10.20 17.17 6.36
N ALA A 151 -9.67 16.69 5.22
CA ALA A 151 -8.52 17.24 4.52
C ALA A 151 -8.87 17.81 3.14
N GLN A 152 -10.14 18.07 2.85
CA GLN A 152 -10.59 18.46 1.51
C GLN A 152 -9.85 19.69 0.98
N SER A 153 -9.56 20.69 1.83
CA SER A 153 -8.80 21.88 1.41
C SER A 153 -7.36 21.54 1.00
N VAL A 154 -6.74 20.55 1.62
CA VAL A 154 -5.41 20.07 1.19
C VAL A 154 -5.52 19.37 -0.17
N ILE A 155 -6.58 18.62 -0.40
CA ILE A 155 -6.83 17.98 -1.69
C ILE A 155 -7.02 19.03 -2.78
N ASP A 156 -7.91 20.01 -2.56
CA ASP A 156 -8.26 21.01 -3.54
C ASP A 156 -7.11 21.96 -3.87
N GLU A 157 -6.36 22.39 -2.84
CA GLU A 157 -5.35 23.43 -2.99
C GLU A 157 -3.96 22.91 -3.35
N PHE A 158 -3.60 21.70 -2.91
CA PHE A 158 -2.27 21.16 -3.06
C PHE A 158 -2.23 19.89 -3.92
N VAL A 159 -2.93 18.83 -3.53
CA VAL A 159 -2.85 17.54 -4.21
C VAL A 159 -3.33 17.65 -5.68
N SER A 160 -4.46 18.31 -5.92
CA SER A 160 -5.04 18.43 -7.25
C SER A 160 -4.41 19.51 -8.12
N SER A 161 -3.80 20.53 -7.55
CA SER A 161 -3.43 21.74 -8.29
C SER A 161 -2.02 22.29 -7.98
N GLY A 162 -1.26 21.66 -7.10
CA GLY A 162 0.08 22.13 -6.73
C GLY A 162 1.05 22.20 -7.91
N GLU A 163 1.01 21.24 -8.83
CA GLU A 163 1.83 21.25 -10.04
C GLU A 163 1.44 22.44 -10.95
N ALA A 164 0.16 22.65 -11.19
CA ALA A 164 -0.32 23.73 -12.06
C ALA A 164 -0.06 25.13 -11.48
N LYS A 165 -0.22 25.30 -10.17
CA LYS A 165 -0.04 26.61 -9.52
C LYS A 165 1.42 26.97 -9.27
N TRP A 166 2.24 26.01 -8.88
CA TRP A 166 3.59 26.26 -8.32
C TRP A 166 4.70 25.39 -8.91
N GLY A 167 4.38 24.51 -9.85
CA GLY A 167 5.33 23.53 -10.37
C GLY A 167 5.73 22.48 -9.32
N GLN A 168 4.97 22.32 -8.26
CA GLN A 168 5.22 21.32 -7.22
C GLN A 168 4.70 19.97 -7.64
N THR A 169 5.60 19.06 -7.97
CA THR A 169 5.27 17.67 -8.23
C THR A 169 5.22 16.85 -6.93
N SER A 170 4.35 15.86 -6.87
CA SER A 170 4.16 15.02 -5.69
C SER A 170 3.77 13.60 -6.10
N ASP A 171 4.44 12.61 -5.54
CA ASP A 171 4.13 11.17 -5.72
C ASP A 171 3.25 10.62 -4.59
N VAL A 172 2.56 11.51 -3.86
CA VAL A 172 1.74 11.05 -2.74
C VAL A 172 0.67 10.06 -3.20
N VAL A 173 0.58 8.95 -2.49
CA VAL A 173 -0.44 7.91 -2.68
C VAL A 173 -1.45 8.03 -1.56
N LEU A 174 -2.73 8.20 -1.91
CA LEU A 174 -3.83 8.16 -0.95
C LEU A 174 -4.54 6.82 -1.07
N LEU A 175 -4.53 6.03 0.01
CA LEU A 175 -5.25 4.76 0.10
C LEU A 175 -6.56 5.00 0.84
N LEU A 176 -7.67 4.84 0.13
CA LEU A 176 -9.01 5.20 0.61
C LEU A 176 -9.91 3.96 0.67
N PRO A 177 -10.07 3.34 1.85
CA PRO A 177 -11.01 2.24 2.00
C PRO A 177 -12.42 2.66 1.59
N HIS A 178 -13.00 1.94 0.61
CA HIS A 178 -14.25 2.28 -0.05
C HIS A 178 -15.06 1.03 -0.36
N GLY A 179 -16.39 1.15 -0.24
CA GLY A 179 -17.34 0.10 -0.62
C GLY A 179 -18.64 0.20 0.18
N HIS A 180 -19.76 0.06 -0.49
CA HIS A 180 -21.09 0.05 0.11
C HIS A 180 -21.42 -1.35 0.68
N GLU A 181 -20.80 -1.70 1.81
CA GLU A 181 -20.76 -3.06 2.35
C GLU A 181 -21.41 -3.18 3.75
N GLY A 182 -22.31 -2.29 4.08
CA GLY A 182 -23.11 -2.37 5.31
C GLY A 182 -22.43 -1.90 6.59
N GLN A 183 -21.39 -1.09 6.51
CA GLN A 183 -20.65 -0.57 7.70
C GLN A 183 -21.16 0.77 8.22
N GLY A 184 -22.28 1.27 7.68
CA GLY A 184 -22.88 2.53 8.10
C GLY A 184 -22.54 3.73 7.20
N PRO A 185 -23.21 4.88 7.41
CA PRO A 185 -23.19 6.00 6.47
C PRO A 185 -21.82 6.68 6.32
N ASP A 186 -21.01 6.74 7.39
CA ASP A 186 -19.71 7.42 7.38
C ASP A 186 -18.53 6.45 7.18
N HIS A 187 -18.79 5.22 6.72
CA HIS A 187 -17.83 4.14 6.58
C HIS A 187 -18.02 3.39 5.25
N THR A 188 -18.47 4.08 4.21
CA THR A 188 -18.82 3.47 2.92
C THR A 188 -18.09 4.08 1.75
N SER A 189 -18.08 5.41 1.61
CA SER A 189 -17.63 6.06 0.39
C SER A 189 -16.45 7.00 0.61
N GLY A 190 -15.33 6.72 -0.06
CA GLY A 190 -14.24 7.69 -0.23
C GLY A 190 -14.57 8.77 -1.26
N ARG A 191 -15.78 8.80 -1.80
CA ARG A 191 -16.30 9.81 -2.75
C ARG A 191 -15.47 9.91 -4.02
N ILE A 192 -15.42 8.83 -4.77
CA ILE A 192 -14.72 8.70 -6.07
C ILE A 192 -15.07 9.88 -6.99
N GLU A 193 -16.34 10.27 -7.03
CA GLU A 193 -16.86 11.34 -7.86
C GLU A 193 -16.17 12.69 -7.63
N ARG A 194 -15.74 12.99 -6.42
CA ARG A 194 -14.97 14.21 -6.10
C ARG A 194 -13.60 14.21 -6.76
N PHE A 195 -12.90 13.09 -6.70
CA PHE A 195 -11.59 12.95 -7.32
C PHE A 195 -11.68 12.95 -8.84
N LEU A 196 -12.67 12.27 -9.41
CA LEU A 196 -12.90 12.28 -10.86
C LEU A 196 -13.21 13.68 -11.36
N GLN A 197 -13.92 14.50 -10.59
CA GLN A 197 -14.19 15.90 -10.93
C GLN A 197 -12.92 16.77 -10.86
N LEU A 198 -12.04 16.50 -9.89
CA LEU A 198 -10.77 17.23 -9.72
C LEU A 198 -9.68 16.76 -10.69
N CYS A 199 -9.82 15.58 -11.29
CA CYS A 199 -8.83 14.95 -12.15
C CYS A 199 -8.86 15.57 -13.56
N ALA A 200 -8.36 16.80 -13.67
CA ALA A 200 -8.25 17.53 -14.92
C ALA A 200 -6.80 17.58 -15.39
N GLU A 201 -6.58 17.59 -16.72
CA GLU A 201 -5.25 17.74 -17.35
C GLU A 201 -4.18 16.74 -16.83
N GLY A 202 -4.62 15.59 -16.34
CA GLY A 202 -3.73 14.57 -15.77
C GLY A 202 -3.11 14.96 -14.43
N SER A 203 -3.76 15.83 -13.65
CA SER A 203 -3.27 16.31 -12.35
C SER A 203 -3.05 15.18 -11.34
N MET A 204 -3.78 14.08 -11.44
CA MET A 204 -3.65 12.89 -10.59
C MET A 204 -4.13 11.64 -11.32
N THR A 205 -3.77 10.47 -10.81
CA THR A 205 -4.32 9.18 -11.24
C THR A 205 -5.35 8.71 -10.21
N VAL A 206 -6.54 8.35 -10.67
CA VAL A 206 -7.61 7.76 -9.83
C VAL A 206 -7.77 6.30 -10.23
N ALA A 207 -7.68 5.38 -9.28
CA ALA A 207 -7.71 3.95 -9.54
C ALA A 207 -8.53 3.19 -8.49
N GLN A 208 -9.22 2.15 -8.96
CA GLN A 208 -9.89 1.16 -8.12
C GLN A 208 -9.52 -0.24 -8.64
N PRO A 209 -8.36 -0.78 -8.24
CA PRO A 209 -7.95 -2.10 -8.67
C PRO A 209 -8.91 -3.16 -8.13
N SER A 210 -9.15 -4.22 -8.92
CA SER A 210 -10.10 -5.28 -8.59
C SER A 210 -9.46 -6.65 -8.37
N THR A 211 -8.12 -6.75 -8.54
CA THR A 211 -7.35 -7.96 -8.21
C THR A 211 -6.10 -7.63 -7.42
N PRO A 212 -5.64 -8.54 -6.52
CA PRO A 212 -4.40 -8.35 -5.78
C PRO A 212 -3.18 -8.08 -6.66
N ALA A 213 -3.00 -8.83 -7.76
CA ALA A 213 -1.88 -8.64 -8.65
C ALA A 213 -1.92 -7.29 -9.38
N ASN A 214 -3.11 -6.82 -9.79
CA ASN A 214 -3.20 -5.50 -10.43
C ASN A 214 -2.92 -4.36 -9.44
N TYR A 215 -3.29 -4.52 -8.17
CA TYR A 215 -2.93 -3.58 -7.11
C TYR A 215 -1.41 -3.54 -6.87
N PHE A 216 -0.77 -4.70 -6.79
CA PHE A 216 0.69 -4.81 -6.74
C PHE A 216 1.37 -4.06 -7.89
N HIS A 217 0.93 -4.31 -9.12
CA HIS A 217 1.50 -3.66 -10.30
C HIS A 217 1.21 -2.16 -10.35
N LEU A 218 0.06 -1.71 -9.86
CA LEU A 218 -0.28 -0.28 -9.77
C LEU A 218 0.72 0.46 -8.88
N LEU A 219 0.96 -0.04 -7.66
CA LEU A 219 1.88 0.57 -6.70
C LEU A 219 3.31 0.60 -7.25
N ARG A 220 3.78 -0.50 -7.82
CA ARG A 220 5.12 -0.56 -8.42
C ARG A 220 5.26 0.37 -9.62
N ARG A 221 4.27 0.39 -10.51
CA ARG A 221 4.26 1.30 -11.64
C ARG A 221 4.39 2.73 -11.20
N HIS A 222 3.56 3.15 -10.25
CA HIS A 222 3.55 4.51 -9.73
C HIS A 222 4.92 4.95 -9.19
N SER A 223 5.60 4.07 -8.45
CA SER A 223 6.94 4.34 -7.90
C SER A 223 8.07 4.34 -8.95
N LEU A 224 7.87 3.73 -10.12
CA LEU A 224 8.94 3.45 -11.08
C LEU A 224 8.78 4.17 -12.43
N ASP A 225 7.61 4.77 -12.72
CA ASP A 225 7.33 5.38 -14.03
C ASP A 225 7.94 6.79 -14.20
N GLY A 226 8.44 7.39 -13.14
CA GLY A 226 9.03 8.73 -13.15
C GLY A 226 8.04 9.87 -13.40
N ILE A 227 6.75 9.58 -13.30
CA ILE A 227 5.67 10.57 -13.42
C ILE A 227 5.27 11.00 -12.01
N HIS A 228 5.82 12.10 -11.54
CA HIS A 228 5.60 12.61 -10.17
C HIS A 228 4.22 13.29 -10.05
N ARG A 229 3.16 12.50 -9.98
CA ARG A 229 1.77 12.95 -9.80
C ARG A 229 1.03 12.11 -8.77
N PRO A 230 0.11 12.68 -7.99
CA PRO A 230 -0.62 11.95 -6.96
C PRO A 230 -1.39 10.74 -7.51
N LEU A 231 -1.40 9.66 -6.72
CA LEU A 231 -2.18 8.45 -6.98
C LEU A 231 -3.25 8.29 -5.90
N ILE A 232 -4.50 8.27 -6.32
CA ILE A 232 -5.65 8.04 -5.45
C ILE A 232 -6.15 6.62 -5.68
N VAL A 233 -6.07 5.78 -4.65
CA VAL A 233 -6.48 4.37 -4.73
C VAL A 233 -7.68 4.12 -3.82
N PHE A 234 -8.79 3.72 -4.42
CA PHE A 234 -9.94 3.23 -3.67
C PHE A 234 -9.71 1.76 -3.34
N THR A 235 -9.34 1.50 -2.09
CA THR A 235 -8.99 0.17 -1.60
C THR A 235 -10.23 -0.57 -1.11
N PRO A 236 -10.29 -1.90 -1.27
CA PRO A 236 -11.45 -2.69 -0.85
C PRO A 236 -11.46 -2.91 0.67
N LYS A 237 -12.63 -3.20 1.19
CA LYS A 237 -12.84 -3.66 2.57
C LYS A 237 -13.23 -5.15 2.61
N SER A 238 -14.30 -5.55 1.95
CA SER A 238 -14.76 -6.94 1.95
C SER A 238 -13.80 -7.90 1.24
N MET A 239 -13.15 -7.46 0.15
CA MET A 239 -12.18 -8.29 -0.57
C MET A 239 -10.95 -8.65 0.28
N LEU A 240 -10.63 -7.90 1.33
CA LEU A 240 -9.56 -8.26 2.27
C LEU A 240 -9.79 -9.60 2.97
N ARG A 241 -11.04 -10.05 3.06
CA ARG A 241 -11.44 -11.30 3.71
C ARG A 241 -12.09 -12.32 2.76
N ASN A 242 -12.31 -11.92 1.52
CA ASN A 242 -12.91 -12.80 0.52
C ASN A 242 -11.86 -13.81 0.02
N LYS A 243 -12.09 -15.09 0.26
CA LYS A 243 -11.19 -16.17 -0.16
C LYS A 243 -11.03 -16.31 -1.67
N ALA A 244 -11.97 -15.77 -2.45
CA ALA A 244 -11.88 -15.74 -3.91
C ALA A 244 -11.06 -14.55 -4.44
N ALA A 245 -10.82 -13.52 -3.61
CA ALA A 245 -10.04 -12.35 -4.00
C ALA A 245 -8.52 -12.62 -3.85
N VAL A 246 -8.01 -13.52 -4.68
CA VAL A 246 -6.60 -13.92 -4.71
C VAL A 246 -6.06 -13.89 -6.14
N SER A 247 -4.74 -13.80 -6.28
CA SER A 247 -4.02 -13.89 -7.56
C SER A 247 -2.93 -14.95 -7.50
N ASP A 248 -2.64 -15.59 -8.63
CA ASP A 248 -1.57 -16.58 -8.72
C ASP A 248 -0.19 -15.91 -8.80
N ILE A 249 0.88 -16.61 -8.40
CA ILE A 249 2.27 -16.10 -8.45
C ILE A 249 2.65 -15.57 -9.84
N LYS A 250 2.27 -16.27 -10.91
CA LYS A 250 2.53 -15.84 -12.29
C LYS A 250 1.94 -14.47 -12.61
N ASP A 251 0.83 -14.08 -11.97
CA ASP A 251 0.22 -12.79 -12.20
C ASP A 251 1.12 -11.64 -11.68
N PHE A 252 1.96 -11.90 -10.69
CA PHE A 252 2.94 -10.94 -10.15
C PHE A 252 4.26 -10.93 -10.94
N THR A 253 4.66 -12.07 -11.49
CA THR A 253 5.98 -12.26 -12.12
C THR A 253 5.96 -12.08 -13.65
N GLU A 254 4.84 -12.35 -14.30
CA GLU A 254 4.76 -12.40 -15.78
C GLU A 254 3.87 -11.28 -16.34
N GLN A 255 2.96 -10.71 -15.52
CA GLN A 255 2.04 -9.67 -15.97
C GLN A 255 2.55 -8.26 -15.64
N LYS A 256 1.76 -7.27 -16.05
CA LYS A 256 1.97 -5.83 -15.82
C LYS A 256 0.65 -5.20 -15.35
N PHE A 257 0.73 -3.95 -14.90
CA PHE A 257 -0.46 -3.15 -14.62
C PHE A 257 -1.35 -3.08 -15.87
N ARG A 258 -2.62 -3.33 -15.67
CA ARG A 258 -3.68 -3.19 -16.68
C ARG A 258 -4.64 -2.09 -16.20
N SER A 259 -4.78 -1.05 -17.02
CA SER A 259 -5.65 0.10 -16.70
C SER A 259 -7.14 -0.27 -16.74
N VAL A 260 -7.49 -1.29 -17.50
CA VAL A 260 -8.83 -1.88 -17.56
C VAL A 260 -8.69 -3.40 -17.52
N LEU A 261 -9.46 -4.05 -16.64
CA LEU A 261 -9.64 -5.49 -16.63
C LEU A 261 -10.96 -5.80 -17.32
N GLU A 262 -10.90 -6.62 -18.37
CA GLU A 262 -12.08 -7.08 -19.06
C GLU A 262 -12.86 -8.07 -18.17
N GLU A 263 -14.18 -7.95 -18.19
CA GLU A 263 -15.05 -8.95 -17.58
C GLU A 263 -14.85 -10.29 -18.34
N PRO A 264 -14.64 -11.40 -17.63
CA PRO A 264 -14.63 -12.70 -18.30
C PRO A 264 -15.99 -12.90 -18.99
N THR A 265 -15.98 -13.06 -20.29
CA THR A 265 -17.19 -13.43 -21.05
C THR A 265 -17.65 -14.79 -20.54
N TYR A 266 -18.77 -14.79 -19.79
CA TYR A 266 -19.52 -16.02 -19.61
C TYR A 266 -20.14 -16.36 -20.97
N GLU A 267 -19.74 -17.47 -21.56
CA GLU A 267 -20.54 -18.07 -22.61
C GLU A 267 -21.90 -18.39 -21.98
N LEU A 268 -22.95 -17.68 -22.42
CA LEU A 268 -24.33 -17.90 -22.05
C LEU A 268 -24.84 -19.20 -22.68
#